data_4858314f9d2d671dc50e78fe88eae08d
#
_entry.id   4858314f9d2d671dc50e78fe88eae08d
#
_cell.length_a   1.000
_cell.length_b   1.000
_cell.length_c   1.000
_cell.angle_alpha   90.00
_cell.angle_beta   90.00
_cell.angle_gamma   90.00
#
_symmetry.space_group_name_H-M   'P 1'
#
loop_
_entity.id
_entity.type
_entity.pdbx_description
1 polymer ?
#
loop_
_entity_poly.entity_id
_entity_poly.type
_entity_poly.pdbx_seq_one_letter_code
_entity_poly.pdbx_strand_id
1 'polypeptide(L)'
;MDDSLHRVKTPRKAAISSWIGSALEYYDFFIYGTAAALVFPKIFFPTGNPAAATIASLATFGVAYVARPVGSFILGHLGDTIGRRNVLVITLIGMGLATFLIGLLPTYEQIGITAPILLLVLRVAQGLAVAGEQSSASSASLEHAPEDRRAYYTSFTLAGTQGGNILATLVFIPVGALPEDALLSWGWRIPFLLSAIVMFVGLWIRRALQESPVFVEEKERQEVRRAPLPVLFRSYTPEVLKVLFAALVSVISTLFSIYALTYGVNTMGLSRTSMLWMVALANVVALGAIPLWGMLADRIGRKPVYVVGALGPAILIWPFIWAISQQNIALVFVFGILQSGIVYSAYSGAAFALWNEQFDTGVRMSGVAVGTQFGFALGGFAPSIAAALAGPELENWVPVAMLGSGAALVAMIAALTMRETYRVPLEGLGKPERARA
;
A
#
# COMPACT_ATOMS: atom_id res chain seq x y z
N MET A 1 -36.11 24.80 -15.13
CA MET A 1 -35.83 23.51 -15.79
C MET A 1 -34.73 22.89 -14.99
N ASP A 2 -35.12 21.97 -14.12
CA ASP A 2 -34.25 21.29 -13.15
C ASP A 2 -33.55 20.14 -13.89
N ASP A 3 -32.34 20.42 -14.39
CA ASP A 3 -31.51 19.47 -15.10
C ASP A 3 -30.49 18.87 -14.12
N SER A 4 -31.02 18.34 -13.01
CA SER A 4 -30.27 17.43 -12.16
C SER A 4 -30.08 16.11 -12.94
N LEU A 5 -29.10 16.11 -13.87
CA LEU A 5 -28.60 14.91 -14.51
C LEU A 5 -28.28 13.89 -13.41
N HIS A 6 -29.17 12.91 -13.24
CA HIS A 6 -28.97 11.76 -12.38
C HIS A 6 -27.68 11.05 -12.82
N ARG A 7 -26.55 11.44 -12.22
CA ARG A 7 -25.28 10.68 -12.37
C ARG A 7 -25.61 9.24 -12.03
N VAL A 8 -25.54 8.36 -13.02
CA VAL A 8 -25.76 6.93 -12.81
C VAL A 8 -24.66 6.44 -11.89
N LYS A 9 -24.97 6.34 -10.60
CA LYS A 9 -24.04 5.83 -9.60
C LYS A 9 -23.78 4.35 -9.89
N THR A 10 -22.51 3.99 -10.14
CA THR A 10 -22.08 2.60 -10.38
C THR A 10 -21.11 2.12 -9.28
N PRO A 11 -21.55 2.07 -8.01
CA PRO A 11 -20.66 1.86 -6.87
C PRO A 11 -19.93 0.52 -6.92
N ARG A 12 -20.60 -0.55 -7.35
CA ARG A 12 -19.99 -1.88 -7.48
C ARG A 12 -18.88 -1.92 -8.53
N LYS A 13 -19.10 -1.28 -9.68
CA LYS A 13 -18.09 -1.23 -10.75
C LYS A 13 -16.87 -0.43 -10.31
N ALA A 14 -17.06 0.71 -9.65
CA ALA A 14 -15.99 1.53 -9.11
C ALA A 14 -15.16 0.78 -8.05
N ALA A 15 -15.82 0.10 -7.10
CA ALA A 15 -15.16 -0.67 -6.05
C ALA A 15 -14.37 -1.87 -6.62
N ILE A 16 -14.94 -2.62 -7.56
CA ILE A 16 -14.25 -3.76 -8.21
C ILE A 16 -13.04 -3.26 -9.01
N SER A 17 -13.20 -2.18 -9.76
CA SER A 17 -12.09 -1.58 -10.51
C SER A 17 -10.95 -1.13 -9.59
N SER A 18 -11.30 -0.49 -8.47
CA SER A 18 -10.35 -0.08 -7.44
C SER A 18 -9.63 -1.28 -6.81
N TRP A 19 -10.37 -2.36 -6.51
CA TRP A 19 -9.81 -3.59 -5.96
C TRP A 19 -8.82 -4.24 -6.93
N ILE A 20 -9.20 -4.40 -8.21
CA ILE A 20 -8.34 -5.01 -9.24
C ILE A 20 -7.07 -4.17 -9.44
N GLY A 21 -7.20 -2.84 -9.59
CA GLY A 21 -6.06 -1.95 -9.78
C GLY A 21 -5.07 -2.07 -8.62
N SER A 22 -5.56 -1.98 -7.37
CA SER A 22 -4.72 -2.14 -6.19
C SER A 22 -4.10 -3.54 -6.07
N ALA A 23 -4.82 -4.61 -6.47
CA ALA A 23 -4.29 -5.97 -6.41
C ALA A 23 -3.12 -6.18 -7.39
N LEU A 24 -3.23 -5.66 -8.62
CA LEU A 24 -2.17 -5.74 -9.63
C LEU A 24 -0.94 -4.94 -9.20
N GLU A 25 -1.14 -3.70 -8.70
CA GLU A 25 -0.07 -2.85 -8.18
C GLU A 25 0.69 -3.53 -7.04
N TYR A 26 -0.05 -4.03 -6.04
CA TYR A 26 0.55 -4.57 -4.83
C TYR A 26 1.12 -5.96 -4.98
N TYR A 27 0.71 -6.73 -5.99
CA TYR A 27 1.43 -7.95 -6.37
C TYR A 27 2.91 -7.65 -6.60
N ASP A 28 3.23 -6.69 -7.46
CA ASP A 28 4.60 -6.32 -7.80
C ASP A 28 5.38 -5.78 -6.60
N PHE A 29 4.72 -5.02 -5.71
CA PHE A 29 5.35 -4.51 -4.49
C PHE A 29 5.67 -5.62 -3.50
N PHE A 30 4.78 -6.57 -3.30
CA PHE A 30 4.98 -7.63 -2.30
C PHE A 30 5.91 -8.73 -2.78
N ILE A 31 5.96 -9.08 -4.08
CA ILE A 31 7.02 -9.98 -4.56
C ILE A 31 8.41 -9.37 -4.34
N TYR A 32 8.55 -8.07 -4.57
CA TYR A 32 9.81 -7.38 -4.28
C TYR A 32 10.13 -7.39 -2.78
N GLY A 33 9.17 -7.03 -1.93
CA GLY A 33 9.35 -7.04 -0.47
C GLY A 33 9.74 -8.41 0.07
N THR A 34 9.11 -9.47 -0.42
CA THR A 34 9.44 -10.86 -0.06
C THR A 34 10.84 -11.25 -0.53
N ALA A 35 11.23 -10.88 -1.76
CA ALA A 35 12.58 -11.11 -2.26
C ALA A 35 13.65 -10.30 -1.50
N ALA A 36 13.35 -9.04 -1.15
CA ALA A 36 14.21 -8.20 -0.34
C ALA A 36 14.42 -8.76 1.08
N ALA A 37 13.39 -9.44 1.63
CA ALA A 37 13.47 -10.09 2.92
C ALA A 37 14.29 -11.40 2.90
N LEU A 38 14.13 -12.22 1.87
CA LEU A 38 14.59 -13.61 1.88
C LEU A 38 15.79 -13.90 0.97
N VAL A 39 16.00 -13.10 -0.09
CA VAL A 39 16.91 -13.43 -1.20
C VAL A 39 17.95 -12.35 -1.45
N PHE A 40 17.53 -11.09 -1.61
CA PHE A 40 18.41 -10.01 -2.08
C PHE A 40 19.62 -9.71 -1.18
N PRO A 41 19.56 -9.86 0.17
CA PRO A 41 20.76 -9.70 0.99
C PRO A 41 21.92 -10.58 0.53
N LYS A 42 21.64 -11.80 0.04
CA LYS A 42 22.64 -12.78 -0.37
C LYS A 42 23.14 -12.58 -1.79
N ILE A 43 22.30 -12.15 -2.72
CA ILE A 43 22.63 -12.11 -4.15
C ILE A 43 22.98 -10.73 -4.70
N PHE A 44 22.51 -9.63 -4.06
CA PHE A 44 22.79 -8.26 -4.48
C PHE A 44 23.66 -7.48 -3.51
N PHE A 45 23.70 -7.86 -2.22
CA PHE A 45 24.40 -7.12 -1.16
C PHE A 45 25.37 -7.98 -0.34
N PRO A 46 26.31 -8.73 -0.96
CA PRO A 46 27.25 -9.60 -0.22
C PRO A 46 28.35 -8.75 0.44
N THR A 47 28.03 -8.02 1.50
CA THR A 47 28.95 -7.07 2.16
C THR A 47 29.87 -7.72 3.19
N GLY A 48 29.78 -9.04 3.42
CA GLY A 48 30.48 -9.73 4.52
C GLY A 48 29.90 -9.47 5.92
N ASN A 49 28.96 -8.54 6.04
CA ASN A 49 28.19 -8.26 7.25
C ASN A 49 26.68 -8.53 6.98
N PRO A 50 26.09 -9.61 7.53
CA PRO A 50 24.71 -10.00 7.27
C PRO A 50 23.68 -8.92 7.64
N ALA A 51 23.92 -8.18 8.74
CA ALA A 51 23.03 -7.10 9.15
C ALA A 51 23.05 -5.94 8.14
N ALA A 52 24.23 -5.51 7.70
CA ALA A 52 24.36 -4.46 6.69
C ALA A 52 23.73 -4.87 5.36
N ALA A 53 23.93 -6.12 4.92
CA ALA A 53 23.30 -6.68 3.73
C ALA A 53 21.75 -6.65 3.83
N THR A 54 21.22 -7.06 4.96
CA THR A 54 19.77 -7.07 5.25
C THR A 54 19.23 -5.65 5.26
N ILE A 55 19.86 -4.71 5.96
CA ILE A 55 19.43 -3.31 6.03
C ILE A 55 19.42 -2.68 4.63
N ALA A 56 20.50 -2.88 3.84
CA ALA A 56 20.59 -2.35 2.49
C ALA A 56 19.50 -2.92 1.57
N SER A 57 19.28 -4.24 1.62
CA SER A 57 18.25 -4.90 0.84
C SER A 57 16.85 -4.37 1.18
N LEU A 58 16.49 -4.29 2.47
CA LEU A 58 15.20 -3.78 2.92
C LEU A 58 15.02 -2.29 2.61
N ALA A 59 16.10 -1.49 2.62
CA ALA A 59 16.04 -0.07 2.25
C ALA A 59 15.60 0.13 0.78
N THR A 60 16.00 -0.78 -0.12
CA THR A 60 15.58 -0.71 -1.54
C THR A 60 14.06 -0.79 -1.70
N PHE A 61 13.36 -1.45 -0.79
CA PHE A 61 11.89 -1.47 -0.78
C PHE A 61 11.32 -0.07 -0.60
N GLY A 62 11.87 0.73 0.30
CA GLY A 62 11.46 2.11 0.57
C GLY A 62 11.73 3.08 -0.59
N VAL A 63 12.76 2.83 -1.40
CA VAL A 63 13.16 3.72 -2.51
C VAL A 63 12.03 3.97 -3.50
N ALA A 64 11.23 2.95 -3.84
CA ALA A 64 10.10 3.13 -4.74
C ALA A 64 9.05 4.10 -4.18
N TYR A 65 8.82 4.08 -2.86
CA TYR A 65 7.84 4.98 -2.24
C TYR A 65 8.30 6.44 -2.26
N VAL A 66 9.61 6.71 -2.19
CA VAL A 66 10.17 8.07 -2.34
C VAL A 66 10.02 8.57 -3.77
N ALA A 67 10.08 7.70 -4.76
CA ALA A 67 9.89 8.08 -6.15
C ALA A 67 8.41 8.40 -6.50
N ARG A 68 7.44 7.86 -5.76
CA ARG A 68 6.00 8.04 -6.03
C ARG A 68 5.53 9.51 -6.04
N PRO A 69 5.88 10.39 -5.09
CA PRO A 69 5.51 11.80 -5.17
C PRO A 69 5.96 12.47 -6.48
N VAL A 70 7.18 12.22 -6.92
CA VAL A 70 7.71 12.74 -8.19
C VAL A 70 6.93 12.17 -9.38
N GLY A 71 6.69 10.86 -9.38
CA GLY A 71 5.87 10.19 -10.38
C GLY A 71 4.46 10.78 -10.49
N SER A 72 3.82 11.16 -9.37
CA SER A 72 2.48 11.72 -9.38
C SER A 72 2.41 13.09 -10.07
N PHE A 73 3.44 13.91 -9.99
CA PHE A 73 3.51 15.16 -10.78
C PHE A 73 3.63 14.88 -12.27
N ILE A 74 4.52 13.96 -12.67
CA ILE A 74 4.74 13.61 -14.08
C ILE A 74 3.48 12.99 -14.67
N LEU A 75 2.91 12.01 -14.00
CA LEU A 75 1.74 11.27 -14.48
C LEU A 75 0.46 12.11 -14.40
N GLY A 76 0.33 13.02 -13.44
CA GLY A 76 -0.74 14.00 -13.38
C GLY A 76 -0.74 14.91 -14.61
N HIS A 77 0.42 15.49 -14.95
CA HIS A 77 0.57 16.32 -16.15
C HIS A 77 0.30 15.54 -17.45
N LEU A 78 0.80 14.31 -17.54
CA LEU A 78 0.51 13.43 -18.68
C LEU A 78 -0.99 13.12 -18.78
N GLY A 79 -1.68 12.90 -17.64
CA GLY A 79 -3.12 12.65 -17.59
C GLY A 79 -3.94 13.78 -18.19
N ASP A 80 -3.53 15.01 -17.96
CA ASP A 80 -4.19 16.19 -18.53
C ASP A 80 -3.91 16.37 -20.04
N THR A 81 -2.79 15.85 -20.54
CA THR A 81 -2.40 15.99 -21.96
C THR A 81 -2.85 14.84 -22.85
N ILE A 82 -2.59 13.59 -22.44
CA ILE A 82 -2.87 12.39 -23.28
C ILE A 82 -4.10 11.61 -22.81
N GLY A 83 -4.76 12.03 -21.73
CA GLY A 83 -5.95 11.40 -21.16
C GLY A 83 -5.64 10.37 -20.06
N ARG A 84 -6.55 10.25 -19.09
CA ARG A 84 -6.37 9.40 -17.89
C ARG A 84 -6.23 7.91 -18.23
N ARG A 85 -6.98 7.41 -19.21
CA ARG A 85 -6.90 6.01 -19.65
C ARG A 85 -5.51 5.65 -20.19
N ASN A 86 -4.92 6.52 -21.02
CA ASN A 86 -3.60 6.28 -21.58
C ASN A 86 -2.51 6.30 -20.49
N VAL A 87 -2.62 7.20 -19.52
CA VAL A 87 -1.72 7.22 -18.35
C VAL A 87 -1.82 5.92 -17.56
N LEU A 88 -3.03 5.43 -17.28
CA LEU A 88 -3.21 4.15 -16.57
C LEU A 88 -2.60 2.95 -17.32
N VAL A 89 -2.61 2.98 -18.65
CA VAL A 89 -1.94 1.95 -19.46
C VAL A 89 -0.42 2.09 -19.37
N ILE A 90 0.11 3.31 -19.49
CA ILE A 90 1.55 3.59 -19.39
C ILE A 90 2.08 3.19 -18.02
N THR A 91 1.36 3.52 -16.94
CA THR A 91 1.75 3.17 -15.58
C THR A 91 1.82 1.67 -15.37
N LEU A 92 0.80 0.94 -15.85
CA LEU A 92 0.77 -0.51 -15.74
C LEU A 92 1.90 -1.19 -16.53
N ILE A 93 2.17 -0.71 -17.76
CA ILE A 93 3.29 -1.21 -18.57
C ILE A 93 4.62 -0.88 -17.91
N GLY A 94 4.81 0.38 -17.48
CA GLY A 94 6.06 0.82 -16.86
C GLY A 94 6.38 0.04 -15.59
N MET A 95 5.37 -0.18 -14.74
CA MET A 95 5.52 -0.96 -13.51
C MET A 95 5.81 -2.43 -13.80
N GLY A 96 4.97 -3.08 -14.61
CA GLY A 96 5.14 -4.50 -14.93
C GLY A 96 6.45 -4.79 -15.66
N LEU A 97 6.86 -3.90 -16.58
CA LEU A 97 8.16 -4.01 -17.27
C LEU A 97 9.33 -3.85 -16.29
N ALA A 98 9.29 -2.86 -15.39
CA ALA A 98 10.34 -2.69 -14.39
C ALA A 98 10.44 -3.92 -13.48
N THR A 99 9.30 -4.47 -13.04
CA THR A 99 9.26 -5.70 -12.24
C THR A 99 9.81 -6.90 -13.00
N PHE A 100 9.41 -7.09 -14.25
CA PHE A 100 9.91 -8.16 -15.11
C PHE A 100 11.43 -8.06 -15.31
N LEU A 101 11.96 -6.87 -15.57
CA LEU A 101 13.38 -6.62 -15.75
C LEU A 101 14.19 -6.91 -14.47
N ILE A 102 13.62 -6.67 -13.27
CA ILE A 102 14.26 -7.08 -12.01
C ILE A 102 14.53 -8.59 -12.02
N GLY A 103 13.56 -9.41 -12.50
CA GLY A 103 13.72 -10.86 -12.62
C GLY A 103 14.84 -11.30 -13.58
N LEU A 104 15.25 -10.43 -14.50
CA LEU A 104 16.35 -10.70 -15.46
C LEU A 104 17.70 -10.16 -15.00
N LEU A 105 17.77 -9.43 -13.88
CA LEU A 105 19.02 -8.83 -13.44
C LEU A 105 20.09 -9.88 -13.15
N PRO A 106 21.36 -9.64 -13.59
CA PRO A 106 22.50 -10.39 -13.12
C PRO A 106 22.76 -10.13 -11.63
N THR A 107 23.32 -11.11 -10.94
CA THR A 107 23.67 -11.02 -9.52
C THR A 107 24.96 -10.23 -9.30
N TYR A 108 25.28 -9.92 -8.02
CA TYR A 108 26.52 -9.26 -7.65
C TYR A 108 27.75 -10.09 -8.06
N GLU A 109 27.69 -11.41 -7.98
CA GLU A 109 28.80 -12.28 -8.41
C GLU A 109 29.14 -12.15 -9.90
N GLN A 110 28.14 -11.82 -10.73
CA GLN A 110 28.29 -11.71 -12.18
C GLN A 110 28.78 -10.34 -12.63
N ILE A 111 28.25 -9.24 -12.06
CA ILE A 111 28.52 -7.87 -12.52
C ILE A 111 28.95 -6.90 -11.41
N GLY A 112 29.24 -7.40 -10.21
CA GLY A 112 29.69 -6.59 -9.08
C GLY A 112 28.71 -5.53 -8.65
N ILE A 113 29.19 -4.35 -8.27
CA ILE A 113 28.40 -3.22 -7.76
C ILE A 113 27.32 -2.70 -8.74
N THR A 114 27.45 -3.02 -10.03
CA THR A 114 26.46 -2.63 -11.04
C THR A 114 25.10 -3.31 -10.80
N ALA A 115 25.09 -4.51 -10.21
CA ALA A 115 23.86 -5.26 -9.91
C ALA A 115 22.93 -4.49 -8.95
N PRO A 116 23.34 -4.08 -7.74
CA PRO A 116 22.48 -3.30 -6.85
C PRO A 116 22.14 -1.91 -7.41
N ILE A 117 23.02 -1.28 -8.22
CA ILE A 117 22.71 0.00 -8.87
C ILE A 117 21.55 -0.18 -9.87
N LEU A 118 21.59 -1.19 -10.72
CA LEU A 118 20.51 -1.49 -11.66
C LEU A 118 19.22 -1.84 -10.93
N LEU A 119 19.28 -2.60 -9.83
CA LEU A 119 18.14 -2.89 -8.98
C LEU A 119 17.48 -1.60 -8.47
N LEU A 120 18.28 -0.65 -7.97
CA LEU A 120 17.80 0.66 -7.49
C LEU A 120 17.18 1.50 -8.61
N VAL A 121 17.80 1.53 -9.80
CA VAL A 121 17.27 2.25 -10.97
C VAL A 121 15.89 1.71 -11.35
N LEU A 122 15.75 0.38 -11.44
CA LEU A 122 14.46 -0.25 -11.74
C LEU A 122 13.45 -0.01 -10.62
N ARG A 123 13.88 0.06 -9.37
CA ARG A 123 13.03 0.36 -8.23
C ARG A 123 12.51 1.79 -8.25
N VAL A 124 13.33 2.77 -8.64
CA VAL A 124 12.91 4.16 -8.88
C VAL A 124 11.91 4.22 -10.04
N ALA A 125 12.21 3.56 -11.16
CA ALA A 125 11.31 3.52 -12.33
C ALA A 125 9.94 2.93 -11.96
N GLN A 126 9.91 1.86 -11.17
CA GLN A 126 8.69 1.24 -10.65
C GLN A 126 7.89 2.21 -9.77
N GLY A 127 8.58 2.94 -8.86
CA GLY A 127 7.94 3.94 -8.01
C GLY A 127 7.35 5.12 -8.80
N LEU A 128 8.05 5.61 -9.81
CA LEU A 128 7.56 6.66 -10.69
C LEU A 128 6.31 6.23 -11.47
N ALA A 129 6.26 4.96 -11.89
CA ALA A 129 5.14 4.43 -12.67
C ALA A 129 3.84 4.28 -11.87
N VAL A 130 3.89 4.09 -10.55
CA VAL A 130 2.73 3.69 -9.73
C VAL A 130 2.00 4.89 -9.09
N ALA A 131 2.51 6.09 -9.26
CA ALA A 131 2.07 7.25 -8.51
C ALA A 131 0.59 7.65 -8.73
N GLY A 132 -0.19 7.71 -7.65
CA GLY A 132 -1.53 8.31 -7.63
C GLY A 132 -2.71 7.38 -7.95
N GLU A 133 -2.47 6.10 -8.28
CA GLU A 133 -3.56 5.17 -8.63
C GLU A 133 -4.54 4.96 -7.47
N GLN A 134 -4.07 4.70 -6.26
CA GLN A 134 -4.93 4.44 -5.09
C GLN A 134 -5.76 5.66 -4.68
N SER A 135 -5.20 6.86 -4.71
CA SER A 135 -5.94 8.09 -4.37
C SER A 135 -7.03 8.38 -5.39
N SER A 136 -6.74 8.19 -6.68
CA SER A 136 -7.73 8.31 -7.76
C SER A 136 -8.84 7.27 -7.63
N ALA A 137 -8.49 6.00 -7.43
CA ALA A 137 -9.43 4.89 -7.30
C ALA A 137 -10.32 5.04 -6.06
N SER A 138 -9.77 5.45 -4.91
CA SER A 138 -10.53 5.66 -3.68
C SER A 138 -11.47 6.86 -3.78
N SER A 139 -11.02 7.97 -4.39
CA SER A 139 -11.88 9.14 -4.63
C SER A 139 -13.04 8.80 -5.56
N ALA A 140 -12.79 8.09 -6.64
CA ALA A 140 -13.84 7.63 -7.54
C ALA A 140 -14.82 6.69 -6.84
N SER A 141 -14.34 5.75 -6.00
CA SER A 141 -15.19 4.86 -5.22
C SER A 141 -16.07 5.63 -4.24
N LEU A 142 -15.53 6.67 -3.59
CA LEU A 142 -16.28 7.54 -2.67
C LEU A 142 -17.42 8.29 -3.40
N GLU A 143 -17.11 8.87 -4.56
CA GLU A 143 -18.05 9.70 -5.34
C GLU A 143 -19.21 8.90 -5.92
N HIS A 144 -18.97 7.63 -6.29
CA HIS A 144 -20.02 6.74 -6.77
C HIS A 144 -20.77 6.01 -5.65
N ALA A 145 -20.25 6.02 -4.42
CA ALA A 145 -20.86 5.32 -3.30
C ALA A 145 -22.20 5.99 -2.87
N PRO A 146 -23.17 5.20 -2.39
CA PRO A 146 -24.29 5.72 -1.61
C PRO A 146 -23.76 6.44 -0.35
N GLU A 147 -24.45 7.46 0.11
CA GLU A 147 -24.00 8.28 1.24
C GLU A 147 -23.87 7.50 2.55
N ASP A 148 -24.71 6.49 2.73
CA ASP A 148 -24.73 5.60 3.89
C ASP A 148 -23.70 4.45 3.82
N ARG A 149 -22.96 4.28 2.72
CA ARG A 149 -22.03 3.16 2.47
C ARG A 149 -20.67 3.56 1.89
N ARG A 150 -20.22 4.77 2.14
CA ARG A 150 -18.98 5.30 1.57
C ARG A 150 -17.75 4.53 2.06
N ALA A 151 -17.66 4.22 3.35
CA ALA A 151 -16.54 3.46 3.89
C ALA A 151 -16.55 2.01 3.36
N TYR A 152 -17.70 1.37 3.24
CA TYR A 152 -17.80 0.04 2.63
C TYR A 152 -17.22 0.02 1.21
N TYR A 153 -17.62 0.94 0.34
CA TYR A 153 -17.15 0.93 -1.05
C TYR A 153 -15.70 1.38 -1.21
N THR A 154 -15.24 2.35 -0.43
CA THR A 154 -13.82 2.79 -0.47
C THR A 154 -12.87 1.77 0.14
N SER A 155 -13.34 0.89 1.04
CA SER A 155 -12.54 -0.17 1.66
C SER A 155 -12.00 -1.19 0.64
N PHE A 156 -12.66 -1.35 -0.51
CA PHE A 156 -12.21 -2.24 -1.57
C PHE A 156 -10.86 -1.85 -2.15
N THR A 157 -10.45 -0.58 -2.06
CA THR A 157 -9.11 -0.14 -2.47
C THR A 157 -8.02 -0.85 -1.62
N LEU A 158 -8.15 -0.82 -0.28
CA LEU A 158 -7.19 -1.50 0.60
C LEU A 158 -7.42 -3.02 0.68
N ALA A 159 -8.63 -3.50 0.47
CA ALA A 159 -8.86 -4.94 0.28
C ALA A 159 -8.14 -5.46 -0.98
N GLY A 160 -8.04 -4.66 -2.03
CA GLY A 160 -7.24 -4.99 -3.22
C GLY A 160 -5.76 -5.15 -2.92
N THR A 161 -5.18 -4.31 -2.04
CA THR A 161 -3.77 -4.48 -1.64
C THR A 161 -3.51 -5.82 -0.98
N GLN A 162 -4.46 -6.31 -0.16
CA GLN A 162 -4.37 -7.63 0.44
C GLN A 162 -4.50 -8.75 -0.61
N GLY A 163 -5.35 -8.55 -1.62
CA GLY A 163 -5.44 -9.44 -2.79
C GLY A 163 -4.09 -9.57 -3.51
N GLY A 164 -3.41 -8.46 -3.76
CA GLY A 164 -2.07 -8.44 -4.35
C GLY A 164 -1.03 -9.16 -3.49
N ASN A 165 -1.07 -8.95 -2.16
CA ASN A 165 -0.18 -9.63 -1.22
C ASN A 165 -0.42 -11.15 -1.19
N ILE A 166 -1.68 -11.58 -1.23
CA ILE A 166 -2.01 -13.02 -1.33
C ILE A 166 -1.40 -13.62 -2.60
N LEU A 167 -1.62 -13.00 -3.75
CA LEU A 167 -1.08 -13.49 -5.03
C LEU A 167 0.45 -13.57 -4.98
N ALA A 168 1.12 -12.52 -4.50
CA ALA A 168 2.56 -12.49 -4.33
C ALA A 168 3.07 -13.62 -3.42
N THR A 169 2.41 -13.81 -2.28
CA THR A 169 2.79 -14.82 -1.30
C THR A 169 2.55 -16.23 -1.83
N LEU A 170 1.41 -16.48 -2.49
CA LEU A 170 1.10 -17.79 -3.09
C LEU A 170 2.12 -18.19 -4.16
N VAL A 171 2.62 -17.25 -4.94
CA VAL A 171 3.70 -17.50 -5.91
C VAL A 171 5.02 -17.81 -5.19
N PHE A 172 5.30 -17.12 -4.06
CA PHE A 172 6.53 -17.36 -3.30
C PHE A 172 6.50 -18.64 -2.45
N ILE A 173 5.36 -19.21 -2.09
CA ILE A 173 5.28 -20.44 -1.29
C ILE A 173 6.02 -21.60 -1.99
N PRO A 174 5.70 -22.00 -3.23
CA PRO A 174 6.44 -23.08 -3.90
C PRO A 174 7.90 -22.71 -4.17
N VAL A 175 8.19 -21.45 -4.49
CA VAL A 175 9.57 -20.95 -4.68
C VAL A 175 10.35 -21.00 -3.37
N GLY A 176 9.72 -20.63 -2.25
CA GLY A 176 10.30 -20.68 -0.91
C GLY A 176 10.55 -22.10 -0.38
N ALA A 177 9.89 -23.10 -0.94
CA ALA A 177 10.10 -24.51 -0.62
C ALA A 177 11.30 -25.14 -1.36
N LEU A 178 11.87 -24.43 -2.36
CA LEU A 178 13.05 -24.90 -3.07
C LEU A 178 14.27 -24.99 -2.14
N PRO A 179 15.23 -25.92 -2.43
CA PRO A 179 16.54 -25.87 -1.83
C PRO A 179 17.20 -24.51 -2.01
N GLU A 180 18.04 -24.10 -1.07
CA GLU A 180 18.59 -22.74 -1.06
C GLU A 180 19.36 -22.40 -2.35
N ASP A 181 20.17 -23.34 -2.86
CA ASP A 181 20.93 -23.14 -4.11
C ASP A 181 20.00 -22.91 -5.31
N ALA A 182 18.89 -23.65 -5.41
CA ALA A 182 17.90 -23.45 -6.45
C ALA A 182 17.14 -22.14 -6.28
N LEU A 183 16.78 -21.77 -5.05
CA LEU A 183 16.14 -20.50 -4.76
C LEU A 183 17.03 -19.32 -5.16
N LEU A 184 18.31 -19.32 -4.76
CA LEU A 184 19.23 -18.20 -4.99
C LEU A 184 19.73 -18.11 -6.44
N SER A 185 19.81 -19.24 -7.18
CA SER A 185 20.27 -19.24 -8.57
C SER A 185 19.17 -18.80 -9.56
N TRP A 186 18.00 -19.41 -9.53
CA TRP A 186 16.93 -19.15 -10.50
C TRP A 186 15.52 -18.99 -9.89
N GLY A 187 15.24 -19.65 -8.78
CA GLY A 187 13.89 -19.72 -8.22
C GLY A 187 13.29 -18.37 -7.90
N TRP A 188 14.08 -17.45 -7.36
CA TRP A 188 13.65 -16.10 -7.01
C TRP A 188 13.20 -15.25 -8.21
N ARG A 189 13.59 -15.62 -9.43
CA ARG A 189 13.24 -14.91 -10.66
C ARG A 189 11.80 -15.18 -11.09
N ILE A 190 11.25 -16.34 -10.74
CA ILE A 190 9.91 -16.79 -11.16
C ILE A 190 8.83 -15.78 -10.81
N PRO A 191 8.69 -15.28 -9.56
CA PRO A 191 7.67 -14.30 -9.22
C PRO A 191 7.75 -13.02 -10.08
N PHE A 192 8.96 -12.56 -10.36
CA PHE A 192 9.19 -11.37 -11.18
C PHE A 192 8.87 -11.60 -12.66
N LEU A 193 9.20 -12.76 -13.22
CA LEU A 193 8.86 -13.10 -14.60
C LEU A 193 7.35 -13.27 -14.79
N LEU A 194 6.64 -13.79 -13.78
CA LEU A 194 5.19 -13.89 -13.77
C LEU A 194 4.49 -12.52 -13.78
N SER A 195 5.17 -11.43 -13.39
CA SER A 195 4.61 -10.08 -13.50
C SER A 195 4.23 -9.70 -14.94
N ALA A 196 4.87 -10.29 -15.93
CA ALA A 196 4.48 -10.13 -17.34
C ALA A 196 3.02 -10.62 -17.57
N ILE A 197 2.65 -11.76 -16.98
CA ILE A 197 1.28 -12.29 -17.08
C ILE A 197 0.32 -11.35 -16.36
N VAL A 198 0.67 -10.91 -15.15
CA VAL A 198 -0.13 -9.95 -14.36
C VAL A 198 -0.34 -8.65 -15.16
N MET A 199 0.72 -8.14 -15.80
CA MET A 199 0.65 -6.96 -16.67
C MET A 199 -0.30 -7.19 -17.87
N PHE A 200 -0.18 -8.31 -18.58
CA PHE A 200 -1.08 -8.63 -19.72
C PHE A 200 -2.53 -8.76 -19.29
N VAL A 201 -2.81 -9.43 -18.17
CA VAL A 201 -4.17 -9.53 -17.60
C VAL A 201 -4.70 -8.14 -17.24
N GLY A 202 -3.88 -7.31 -16.60
CA GLY A 202 -4.23 -5.94 -16.26
C GLY A 202 -4.54 -5.09 -17.48
N LEU A 203 -3.73 -5.18 -18.55
CA LEU A 203 -3.97 -4.50 -19.82
C LEU A 203 -5.28 -4.95 -20.49
N TRP A 204 -5.55 -6.25 -20.47
CA TRP A 204 -6.79 -6.81 -21.03
C TRP A 204 -8.02 -6.29 -20.29
N ILE A 205 -8.00 -6.30 -18.96
CA ILE A 205 -9.07 -5.76 -18.12
C ILE A 205 -9.27 -4.25 -18.38
N ARG A 206 -8.18 -3.47 -18.43
CA ARG A 206 -8.26 -2.01 -18.66
C ARG A 206 -8.72 -1.64 -20.07
N ARG A 207 -8.43 -2.46 -21.09
CA ARG A 207 -8.98 -2.26 -22.44
C ARG A 207 -10.49 -2.46 -22.50
N ALA A 208 -11.03 -3.33 -21.66
CA ALA A 208 -12.47 -3.57 -21.55
C ALA A 208 -13.21 -2.47 -20.76
N LEU A 209 -12.48 -1.65 -19.96
CA LEU A 209 -13.06 -0.51 -19.24
C LEU A 209 -13.19 0.67 -20.20
N GLN A 210 -14.41 1.15 -20.38
CA GLN A 210 -14.69 2.39 -21.11
C GLN A 210 -14.16 3.60 -20.31
N GLU A 211 -13.76 4.66 -21.02
CA GLU A 211 -13.38 5.92 -20.40
C GLU A 211 -14.54 6.46 -19.55
N SER A 212 -14.23 7.04 -18.38
CA SER A 212 -15.28 7.58 -17.51
C SER A 212 -16.08 8.65 -18.26
N PRO A 213 -17.42 8.54 -18.33
CA PRO A 213 -18.27 9.57 -18.95
C PRO A 213 -18.00 10.97 -18.38
N VAL A 214 -17.69 11.05 -17.07
CA VAL A 214 -17.36 12.30 -16.37
C VAL A 214 -16.11 12.98 -16.96
N PHE A 215 -15.09 12.21 -17.35
CA PHE A 215 -13.88 12.78 -17.96
C PHE A 215 -14.14 13.32 -19.37
N VAL A 216 -15.01 12.64 -20.14
CA VAL A 216 -15.41 13.11 -21.47
C VAL A 216 -16.18 14.43 -21.35
N GLU A 217 -17.11 14.53 -20.40
CA GLU A 217 -17.90 15.75 -20.16
C GLU A 217 -17.04 16.91 -19.60
N GLU A 218 -16.09 16.63 -18.65
CA GLU A 218 -15.18 17.67 -18.14
C GLU A 218 -14.26 18.21 -19.23
N LYS A 219 -13.83 17.36 -20.16
CA LYS A 219 -13.03 17.77 -21.32
C LYS A 219 -13.84 18.61 -22.31
N GLU A 220 -15.11 18.29 -22.53
CA GLU A 220 -16.02 19.05 -23.39
C GLU A 220 -16.37 20.42 -22.78
N ARG A 221 -16.48 20.51 -21.45
CA ARG A 221 -16.81 21.78 -20.75
C ARG A 221 -15.62 22.70 -20.54
N GLN A 222 -14.38 22.31 -20.91
CA GLN A 222 -13.12 23.07 -20.65
C GLN A 222 -12.95 23.50 -19.16
N GLU A 223 -13.64 22.84 -18.25
CA GLU A 223 -13.59 23.12 -16.81
C GLU A 223 -12.46 22.39 -16.08
N VAL A 224 -11.35 22.08 -16.76
CA VAL A 224 -10.13 21.60 -16.10
C VAL A 224 -9.64 22.70 -15.18
N ARG A 225 -10.00 22.60 -13.90
CA ARG A 225 -9.55 23.57 -12.87
C ARG A 225 -8.03 23.62 -12.87
N ARG A 226 -7.50 24.79 -13.22
CA ARG A 226 -6.07 25.10 -13.20
C ARG A 226 -5.52 24.85 -11.80
N ALA A 227 -4.57 23.92 -11.68
CA ALA A 227 -3.67 23.66 -10.55
C ALA A 227 -4.32 23.53 -9.15
N PRO A 228 -4.69 22.32 -8.71
CA PRO A 228 -5.21 22.09 -7.35
C PRO A 228 -4.16 22.29 -6.26
N LEU A 229 -2.86 22.15 -6.56
CA LEU A 229 -1.77 22.19 -5.59
C LEU A 229 -1.61 23.52 -4.83
N PRO A 230 -1.63 24.72 -5.46
CA PRO A 230 -1.56 25.97 -4.71
C PRO A 230 -2.73 26.13 -3.74
N VAL A 231 -3.94 25.73 -4.12
CA VAL A 231 -5.12 25.77 -3.25
C VAL A 231 -4.96 24.78 -2.10
N LEU A 232 -4.47 23.58 -2.40
CA LEU A 232 -4.22 22.54 -1.41
C LEU A 232 -3.27 23.03 -0.32
N PHE A 233 -2.09 23.54 -0.69
CA PHE A 233 -1.09 23.98 0.28
C PHE A 233 -1.44 25.31 0.97
N ARG A 234 -2.30 26.13 0.37
CA ARG A 234 -2.76 27.37 1.03
C ARG A 234 -3.89 27.13 2.04
N SER A 235 -4.80 26.22 1.73
CA SER A 235 -6.06 26.08 2.48
C SER A 235 -6.23 24.75 3.23
N TYR A 236 -5.50 23.68 2.86
CA TYR A 236 -5.67 22.33 3.38
C TYR A 236 -4.38 21.71 3.94
N THR A 237 -3.33 22.47 4.17
CA THR A 237 -2.08 21.96 4.75
C THR A 237 -2.29 21.19 6.06
N PRO A 238 -3.12 21.66 7.02
CA PRO A 238 -3.37 20.88 8.24
C PRO A 238 -3.99 19.51 7.95
N GLU A 239 -4.94 19.41 7.01
CA GLU A 239 -5.60 18.16 6.61
C GLU A 239 -4.61 17.23 5.91
N VAL A 240 -3.74 17.75 5.05
CA VAL A 240 -2.66 16.97 4.40
C VAL A 240 -1.71 16.40 5.45
N LEU A 241 -1.29 17.18 6.43
CA LEU A 241 -0.42 16.71 7.51
C LEU A 241 -1.11 15.65 8.38
N LYS A 242 -2.40 15.82 8.70
CA LYS A 242 -3.16 14.79 9.42
C LYS A 242 -3.22 13.48 8.63
N VAL A 243 -3.47 13.52 7.32
CA VAL A 243 -3.46 12.33 6.47
C VAL A 243 -2.08 11.70 6.40
N LEU A 244 -1.00 12.50 6.29
CA LEU A 244 0.38 12.02 6.31
C LEU A 244 0.67 11.21 7.59
N PHE A 245 0.40 11.82 8.76
CA PHE A 245 0.65 11.13 10.03
C PHE A 245 -0.28 9.95 10.25
N ALA A 246 -1.54 10.01 9.82
CA ALA A 246 -2.44 8.87 9.87
C ALA A 246 -1.93 7.72 8.98
N ALA A 247 -1.38 7.99 7.81
CA ALA A 247 -0.85 6.95 6.92
C ALA A 247 0.38 6.21 7.50
N LEU A 248 1.02 6.70 8.57
CA LEU A 248 2.10 6.01 9.28
C LEU A 248 1.68 4.65 9.87
N VAL A 249 0.39 4.38 10.05
CA VAL A 249 -0.08 3.06 10.45
C VAL A 249 0.34 1.96 9.46
N SER A 250 0.68 2.31 8.22
CA SER A 250 1.23 1.40 7.20
C SER A 250 2.55 0.75 7.61
N VAL A 251 3.29 1.34 8.57
CA VAL A 251 4.47 0.75 9.21
C VAL A 251 4.15 -0.65 9.74
N ILE A 252 2.98 -0.84 10.36
CA ILE A 252 2.53 -2.14 10.87
C ILE A 252 2.47 -3.18 9.74
N SER A 253 1.93 -2.82 8.57
CA SER A 253 1.81 -3.74 7.43
C SER A 253 3.17 -4.16 6.88
N THR A 254 4.12 -3.23 6.78
CA THR A 254 5.47 -3.53 6.27
C THR A 254 6.31 -4.31 7.29
N LEU A 255 6.16 -4.03 8.58
CA LEU A 255 6.77 -4.84 9.63
C LEU A 255 6.20 -6.26 9.63
N PHE A 256 4.90 -6.42 9.46
CA PHE A 256 4.24 -7.72 9.41
C PHE A 256 4.64 -8.53 8.16
N SER A 257 4.54 -7.93 6.96
CA SER A 257 4.69 -8.68 5.70
C SER A 257 6.14 -8.85 5.26
N ILE A 258 7.07 -7.99 5.73
CA ILE A 258 8.45 -7.96 5.23
C ILE A 258 9.44 -8.20 6.36
N TYR A 259 9.43 -7.36 7.41
CA TYR A 259 10.40 -7.52 8.50
C TYR A 259 10.21 -8.83 9.26
N ALA A 260 8.97 -9.24 9.56
CA ALA A 260 8.71 -10.49 10.26
C ALA A 260 9.19 -11.73 9.47
N LEU A 261 9.14 -11.71 8.12
CA LEU A 261 9.75 -12.74 7.28
C LEU A 261 11.27 -12.76 7.45
N THR A 262 11.90 -11.59 7.37
CA THR A 262 13.37 -11.48 7.55
C THR A 262 13.79 -11.99 8.93
N TYR A 263 13.16 -11.48 9.99
CA TYR A 263 13.47 -11.83 11.36
C TYR A 263 13.18 -13.30 11.66
N GLY A 264 12.00 -13.78 11.28
CA GLY A 264 11.59 -15.17 11.54
C GLY A 264 12.43 -16.20 10.80
N VAL A 265 12.74 -15.95 9.53
CA VAL A 265 13.47 -16.92 8.69
C VAL A 265 14.98 -16.80 8.84
N ASN A 266 15.52 -15.58 8.69
CA ASN A 266 16.97 -15.41 8.61
C ASN A 266 17.65 -15.34 9.99
N THR A 267 16.94 -14.81 11.03
CA THR A 267 17.50 -14.66 12.37
C THR A 267 17.04 -15.80 13.29
N MET A 268 15.74 -16.08 13.36
CA MET A 268 15.18 -17.08 14.28
C MET A 268 15.12 -18.49 13.68
N GLY A 269 15.44 -18.71 12.41
CA GLY A 269 15.49 -20.03 11.80
C GLY A 269 14.13 -20.71 11.60
N LEU A 270 13.03 -19.95 11.65
CA LEU A 270 11.69 -20.48 11.37
C LEU A 270 11.58 -20.92 9.89
N SER A 271 10.71 -21.90 9.64
CA SER A 271 10.44 -22.37 8.29
C SER A 271 9.93 -21.24 7.38
N ARG A 272 10.62 -21.02 6.27
CA ARG A 272 10.25 -20.05 5.23
C ARG A 272 8.82 -20.25 4.74
N THR A 273 8.48 -21.50 4.44
CA THR A 273 7.13 -21.87 3.99
C THR A 273 6.07 -21.58 5.05
N SER A 274 6.33 -21.86 6.32
CA SER A 274 5.39 -21.57 7.41
C SER A 274 5.14 -20.09 7.58
N MET A 275 6.20 -19.25 7.52
CA MET A 275 6.07 -17.80 7.61
C MET A 275 5.28 -17.21 6.42
N LEU A 276 5.51 -17.72 5.21
CA LEU A 276 4.73 -17.31 4.03
C LEU A 276 3.25 -17.71 4.17
N TRP A 277 2.94 -18.92 4.65
CA TRP A 277 1.56 -19.33 4.91
C TRP A 277 0.88 -18.45 5.97
N MET A 278 1.59 -18.06 7.02
CA MET A 278 1.07 -17.14 8.03
C MET A 278 0.65 -15.80 7.39
N VAL A 279 1.51 -15.21 6.54
CA VAL A 279 1.20 -13.96 5.82
C VAL A 279 0.01 -14.17 4.89
N ALA A 280 -0.02 -15.25 4.10
CA ALA A 280 -1.12 -15.54 3.18
C ALA A 280 -2.46 -15.68 3.90
N LEU A 281 -2.53 -16.48 4.97
CA LEU A 281 -3.75 -16.71 5.74
C LEU A 281 -4.25 -15.44 6.43
N ALA A 282 -3.35 -14.63 7.00
CA ALA A 282 -3.73 -13.34 7.58
C ALA A 282 -4.38 -12.43 6.53
N ASN A 283 -3.81 -12.36 5.32
CA ASN A 283 -4.38 -11.56 4.24
C ASN A 283 -5.70 -12.12 3.68
N VAL A 284 -5.88 -13.44 3.66
CA VAL A 284 -7.17 -14.06 3.29
C VAL A 284 -8.25 -13.65 4.29
N VAL A 285 -7.95 -13.70 5.59
CA VAL A 285 -8.88 -13.21 6.63
C VAL A 285 -9.17 -11.71 6.45
N ALA A 286 -8.14 -10.92 6.13
CA ALA A 286 -8.27 -9.48 5.91
C ALA A 286 -9.21 -9.15 4.73
N LEU A 287 -9.22 -9.95 3.64
CA LEU A 287 -10.13 -9.74 2.51
C LEU A 287 -11.61 -9.70 2.94
N GLY A 288 -11.99 -10.56 3.87
CA GLY A 288 -13.35 -10.56 4.44
C GLY A 288 -13.55 -9.49 5.51
N ALA A 289 -12.54 -9.31 6.38
CA ALA A 289 -12.64 -8.40 7.53
C ALA A 289 -12.70 -6.92 7.10
N ILE A 290 -11.94 -6.50 6.08
CA ILE A 290 -11.87 -5.11 5.64
C ILE A 290 -13.25 -4.53 5.24
N PRO A 291 -14.03 -5.17 4.35
CA PRO A 291 -15.38 -4.66 4.03
C PRO A 291 -16.34 -4.69 5.23
N LEU A 292 -16.23 -5.67 6.14
CA LEU A 292 -17.04 -5.73 7.35
C LEU A 292 -16.75 -4.55 8.29
N TRP A 293 -15.47 -4.21 8.49
CA TRP A 293 -15.08 -3.02 9.21
C TRP A 293 -15.52 -1.73 8.51
N GLY A 294 -15.49 -1.70 7.16
CA GLY A 294 -16.04 -0.59 6.37
C GLY A 294 -17.54 -0.40 6.61
N MET A 295 -18.34 -1.48 6.63
CA MET A 295 -19.75 -1.42 6.99
C MET A 295 -19.97 -0.92 8.42
N LEU A 296 -19.13 -1.34 9.36
CA LEU A 296 -19.20 -0.85 10.74
C LEU A 296 -18.85 0.65 10.81
N ALA A 297 -17.84 1.10 10.06
CA ALA A 297 -17.46 2.51 9.97
C ALA A 297 -18.58 3.39 9.38
N ASP A 298 -19.40 2.85 8.49
CA ASP A 298 -20.59 3.53 7.98
C ASP A 298 -21.68 3.70 9.04
N ARG A 299 -21.73 2.83 10.07
CA ARG A 299 -22.74 2.86 11.14
C ARG A 299 -22.34 3.69 12.35
N ILE A 300 -21.11 3.51 12.83
CA ILE A 300 -20.64 4.10 14.10
C ILE A 300 -19.66 5.28 13.93
N GLY A 301 -19.25 5.56 12.68
CA GLY A 301 -18.26 6.59 12.36
C GLY A 301 -16.92 6.02 11.92
N ARG A 302 -16.15 6.86 11.18
CA ARG A 302 -14.85 6.47 10.63
C ARG A 302 -13.78 6.42 11.71
N LYS A 303 -13.78 7.43 12.60
CA LYS A 303 -12.74 7.59 13.64
C LYS A 303 -12.72 6.44 14.64
N PRO A 304 -13.85 5.98 15.25
CA PRO A 304 -13.82 4.87 16.18
C PRO A 304 -13.22 3.60 15.59
N VAL A 305 -13.61 3.26 14.34
CA VAL A 305 -13.11 2.08 13.65
C VAL A 305 -11.64 2.22 13.32
N TYR A 306 -11.21 3.40 12.84
CA TYR A 306 -9.80 3.68 12.58
C TYR A 306 -8.94 3.55 13.84
N VAL A 307 -9.42 4.08 14.98
CA VAL A 307 -8.71 3.99 16.28
C VAL A 307 -8.52 2.54 16.70
N VAL A 308 -9.52 1.68 16.55
CA VAL A 308 -9.38 0.24 16.80
C VAL A 308 -8.28 -0.35 15.91
N GLY A 309 -8.28 0.00 14.61
CA GLY A 309 -7.31 -0.49 13.62
C GLY A 309 -5.90 0.07 13.78
N ALA A 310 -5.69 1.11 14.58
CA ALA A 310 -4.38 1.65 14.93
C ALA A 310 -3.92 1.17 16.33
N LEU A 311 -4.76 1.31 17.35
CA LEU A 311 -4.42 0.95 18.73
C LEU A 311 -4.23 -0.57 18.89
N GLY A 312 -5.09 -1.37 18.27
CA GLY A 312 -5.01 -2.81 18.38
C GLY A 312 -3.68 -3.37 17.87
N PRO A 313 -3.23 -3.06 16.65
CA PRO A 313 -1.91 -3.45 16.18
C PRO A 313 -0.76 -2.86 16.99
N ALA A 314 -0.89 -1.65 17.56
CA ALA A 314 0.11 -1.08 18.44
C ALA A 314 0.35 -1.96 19.71
N ILE A 315 -0.69 -2.65 20.16
CA ILE A 315 -0.61 -3.60 21.27
C ILE A 315 -0.18 -4.98 20.77
N LEU A 316 -0.79 -5.48 19.70
CA LEU A 316 -0.60 -6.85 19.23
C LEU A 316 0.77 -7.11 18.57
N ILE A 317 1.49 -6.07 18.15
CA ILE A 317 2.84 -6.22 17.60
C ILE A 317 3.81 -6.82 18.63
N TRP A 318 3.60 -6.56 19.91
CA TRP A 318 4.43 -7.08 21.00
C TRP A 318 4.36 -8.60 21.13
N PRO A 319 3.18 -9.20 21.37
CA PRO A 319 3.08 -10.65 21.44
C PRO A 319 3.36 -11.33 20.08
N PHE A 320 3.14 -10.65 18.94
CA PHE A 320 3.46 -11.19 17.62
C PHE A 320 4.96 -11.35 17.42
N ILE A 321 5.76 -10.28 17.62
CA ILE A 321 7.21 -10.37 17.43
C ILE A 321 7.85 -11.22 18.53
N TRP A 322 7.34 -11.15 19.77
CA TRP A 322 7.75 -12.05 20.84
C TRP A 322 7.51 -13.53 20.49
N ALA A 323 6.38 -13.88 19.89
CA ALA A 323 6.12 -15.26 19.45
C ALA A 323 7.14 -15.75 18.41
N ILE A 324 7.59 -14.85 17.51
CA ILE A 324 8.67 -15.15 16.55
C ILE A 324 9.98 -15.37 17.30
N SER A 325 10.34 -14.53 18.27
CA SER A 325 11.57 -14.67 19.06
C SER A 325 11.62 -15.97 19.90
N GLN A 326 10.44 -16.48 20.28
CA GLN A 326 10.31 -17.77 20.95
C GLN A 326 10.23 -18.97 19.99
N GLN A 327 10.34 -18.72 18.68
CA GLN A 327 10.21 -19.75 17.63
C GLN A 327 8.89 -20.56 17.72
N ASN A 328 7.86 -20.00 18.35
CA ASN A 328 6.58 -20.63 18.55
C ASN A 328 5.64 -20.36 17.37
N ILE A 329 5.70 -21.23 16.37
CA ILE A 329 4.96 -21.06 15.11
C ILE A 329 3.44 -20.97 15.32
N ALA A 330 2.88 -21.69 16.30
CA ALA A 330 1.45 -21.64 16.58
C ALA A 330 1.01 -20.25 17.06
N LEU A 331 1.77 -19.66 17.99
CA LEU A 331 1.51 -18.29 18.48
C LEU A 331 1.77 -17.25 17.37
N VAL A 332 2.75 -17.46 16.50
CA VAL A 332 2.99 -16.60 15.33
C VAL A 332 1.77 -16.55 14.42
N PHE A 333 1.14 -17.69 14.13
CA PHE A 333 -0.11 -17.72 13.36
C PHE A 333 -1.25 -17.02 14.10
N VAL A 334 -1.46 -17.31 15.37
CA VAL A 334 -2.55 -16.73 16.16
C VAL A 334 -2.42 -15.19 16.21
N PHE A 335 -1.26 -14.69 16.65
CA PHE A 335 -1.07 -13.24 16.78
C PHE A 335 -0.95 -12.55 15.41
N GLY A 336 -0.36 -13.19 14.40
CA GLY A 336 -0.26 -12.65 13.06
C GLY A 336 -1.63 -12.48 12.40
N ILE A 337 -2.50 -13.50 12.47
CA ILE A 337 -3.87 -13.43 11.93
C ILE A 337 -4.71 -12.42 12.74
N LEU A 338 -4.61 -12.42 14.06
CA LEU A 338 -5.35 -11.50 14.91
C LEU A 338 -4.94 -10.05 14.63
N GLN A 339 -3.63 -9.78 14.59
CA GLN A 339 -3.09 -8.44 14.35
C GLN A 339 -3.42 -7.93 12.94
N SER A 340 -2.99 -8.65 11.91
CA SER A 340 -3.03 -8.19 10.53
C SER A 340 -4.34 -8.56 9.83
N GLY A 341 -4.84 -9.79 10.04
CA GLY A 341 -6.05 -10.28 9.41
C GLY A 341 -7.32 -9.61 9.94
N ILE A 342 -7.41 -9.41 11.25
CA ILE A 342 -8.65 -8.96 11.90
C ILE A 342 -8.55 -7.49 12.32
N VAL A 343 -7.61 -7.15 13.19
CA VAL A 343 -7.63 -5.85 13.89
C VAL A 343 -7.09 -4.73 12.99
N TYR A 344 -5.98 -4.94 12.29
CA TYR A 344 -5.46 -3.97 11.31
C TYR A 344 -6.43 -3.72 10.16
N SER A 345 -7.27 -4.69 9.84
CA SER A 345 -8.34 -4.55 8.84
C SER A 345 -9.37 -3.47 9.19
N ALA A 346 -9.50 -3.11 10.47
CA ALA A 346 -10.36 -2.00 10.89
C ALA A 346 -9.86 -0.65 10.36
N TYR A 347 -8.54 -0.41 10.47
CA TYR A 347 -7.92 0.74 9.81
C TYR A 347 -8.21 0.73 8.30
N SER A 348 -7.95 -0.39 7.63
CA SER A 348 -8.12 -0.53 6.18
C SER A 348 -9.57 -0.31 5.73
N GLY A 349 -10.55 -0.68 6.56
CA GLY A 349 -11.97 -0.47 6.30
C GLY A 349 -12.42 0.98 6.37
N ALA A 350 -11.78 1.82 7.22
CA ALA A 350 -12.19 3.20 7.47
C ALA A 350 -11.30 4.24 6.77
N ALA A 351 -10.05 3.93 6.48
CA ALA A 351 -8.99 4.89 6.15
C ALA A 351 -9.32 5.77 4.94
N PHE A 352 -9.59 5.18 3.79
CA PHE A 352 -9.84 5.96 2.58
C PHE A 352 -11.13 6.77 2.62
N ALA A 353 -12.17 6.32 3.34
CA ALA A 353 -13.32 7.16 3.60
C ALA A 353 -12.92 8.37 4.46
N LEU A 354 -12.29 8.12 5.62
CA LEU A 354 -11.86 9.17 6.54
C LEU A 354 -10.96 10.21 5.84
N TRP A 355 -9.99 9.77 5.06
CA TRP A 355 -9.03 10.66 4.40
C TRP A 355 -9.64 11.48 3.26
N ASN A 356 -10.41 10.83 2.37
CA ASN A 356 -11.07 11.51 1.27
C ASN A 356 -12.10 12.54 1.75
N GLU A 357 -12.80 12.24 2.83
CA GLU A 357 -13.85 13.09 3.40
C GLU A 357 -13.31 14.35 4.09
N GLN A 358 -11.98 14.47 4.32
CA GLN A 358 -11.36 15.70 4.83
C GLN A 358 -11.24 16.80 3.77
N PHE A 359 -11.35 16.48 2.48
CA PHE A 359 -11.09 17.39 1.38
C PHE A 359 -12.35 17.67 0.55
N ASP A 360 -12.47 18.92 0.07
CA ASP A 360 -13.44 19.30 -0.97
C ASP A 360 -13.15 18.54 -2.28
N THR A 361 -14.18 18.28 -3.08
CA THR A 361 -14.10 17.52 -4.33
C THR A 361 -13.00 18.02 -5.26
N GLY A 362 -12.80 19.36 -5.35
CA GLY A 362 -11.82 19.97 -6.26
C GLY A 362 -10.34 19.71 -5.90
N VAL A 363 -10.04 19.30 -4.64
CA VAL A 363 -8.66 19.04 -4.16
C VAL A 363 -8.50 17.67 -3.50
N ARG A 364 -9.58 16.90 -3.41
CA ARG A 364 -9.65 15.61 -2.71
C ARG A 364 -8.57 14.62 -3.16
N MET A 365 -8.52 14.36 -4.46
CA MET A 365 -7.55 13.41 -5.02
C MET A 365 -6.11 13.83 -4.73
N SER A 366 -5.78 15.10 -4.93
CA SER A 366 -4.43 15.64 -4.68
C SER A 366 -4.09 15.63 -3.18
N GLY A 367 -5.06 15.98 -2.33
CA GLY A 367 -4.87 15.99 -0.87
C GLY A 367 -4.58 14.61 -0.30
N VAL A 368 -5.37 13.62 -0.71
CA VAL A 368 -5.15 12.22 -0.33
C VAL A 368 -3.84 11.70 -0.91
N ALA A 369 -3.55 11.99 -2.20
CA ALA A 369 -2.30 11.56 -2.83
C ALA A 369 -1.07 12.10 -2.09
N VAL A 370 -0.99 13.40 -1.88
CA VAL A 370 0.16 14.03 -1.20
C VAL A 370 0.30 13.49 0.22
N GLY A 371 -0.79 13.49 1.02
CA GLY A 371 -0.74 13.01 2.40
C GLY A 371 -0.30 11.54 2.49
N THR A 372 -0.95 10.66 1.74
CA THR A 372 -0.66 9.21 1.82
C THR A 372 0.70 8.84 1.26
N GLN A 373 1.17 9.45 0.16
CA GLN A 373 2.45 9.08 -0.44
C GLN A 373 3.63 9.41 0.47
N PHE A 374 3.60 10.55 1.17
CA PHE A 374 4.65 10.84 2.15
C PHE A 374 4.59 9.92 3.37
N GLY A 375 3.40 9.62 3.91
CA GLY A 375 3.23 8.68 5.01
C GLY A 375 3.67 7.25 4.64
N PHE A 376 3.29 6.78 3.44
CA PHE A 376 3.71 5.47 2.93
C PHE A 376 5.21 5.40 2.60
N ALA A 377 5.84 6.53 2.20
CA ALA A 377 7.29 6.56 2.01
C ALA A 377 8.04 6.25 3.31
N LEU A 378 7.61 6.85 4.43
CA LEU A 378 8.16 6.52 5.74
C LEU A 378 7.89 5.06 6.12
N GLY A 379 6.67 4.56 5.87
CA GLY A 379 6.31 3.16 6.07
C GLY A 379 7.13 2.17 5.24
N GLY A 380 7.52 2.56 4.03
CA GLY A 380 8.36 1.75 3.14
C GLY A 380 9.77 1.50 3.66
N PHE A 381 10.35 2.43 4.43
CA PHE A 381 11.64 2.25 5.11
C PHE A 381 11.55 1.56 6.47
N ALA A 382 10.34 1.35 7.00
CA ALA A 382 10.18 0.76 8.33
C ALA A 382 10.86 -0.60 8.50
N PRO A 383 10.86 -1.55 7.51
CA PRO A 383 11.61 -2.79 7.65
C PRO A 383 13.13 -2.60 7.78
N SER A 384 13.71 -1.64 7.03
CA SER A 384 15.14 -1.31 7.11
C SER A 384 15.48 -0.65 8.44
N ILE A 385 14.66 0.30 8.89
CA ILE A 385 14.82 0.96 10.20
C ILE A 385 14.69 -0.08 11.31
N ALA A 386 13.73 -0.99 11.23
CA ALA A 386 13.54 -2.07 12.19
C ALA A 386 14.78 -2.98 12.27
N ALA A 387 15.35 -3.37 11.12
CA ALA A 387 16.58 -4.17 11.07
C ALA A 387 17.76 -3.41 11.71
N ALA A 388 17.90 -2.10 11.44
CA ALA A 388 18.92 -1.29 12.07
C ALA A 388 18.76 -1.18 13.60
N LEU A 389 17.52 -1.04 14.08
CA LEU A 389 17.19 -0.98 15.51
C LEU A 389 17.37 -2.32 16.22
N ALA A 390 17.24 -3.44 15.51
CA ALA A 390 17.45 -4.78 16.07
C ALA A 390 18.92 -5.09 16.40
N GLY A 391 19.84 -4.24 15.97
CA GLY A 391 21.27 -4.34 16.29
C GLY A 391 22.04 -5.25 15.34
N PRO A 392 23.37 -5.46 15.61
CA PRO A 392 24.27 -6.19 14.71
C PRO A 392 23.86 -7.64 14.45
N GLU A 393 23.30 -8.31 15.45
CA GLU A 393 22.84 -9.70 15.37
C GLU A 393 21.38 -9.80 14.88
N LEU A 394 20.70 -8.67 14.69
CA LEU A 394 19.28 -8.57 14.32
C LEU A 394 18.31 -9.26 15.31
N GLU A 395 18.72 -9.45 16.58
CA GLU A 395 17.97 -10.23 17.57
C GLU A 395 17.09 -9.37 18.49
N ASN A 396 17.43 -8.08 18.66
CA ASN A 396 16.70 -7.22 19.57
C ASN A 396 15.37 -6.78 18.97
N TRP A 397 14.33 -7.52 19.25
CA TRP A 397 12.98 -7.27 18.74
C TRP A 397 12.22 -6.13 19.47
N VAL A 398 12.63 -5.75 20.70
CA VAL A 398 11.94 -4.76 21.51
C VAL A 398 11.87 -3.38 20.83
N PRO A 399 12.98 -2.79 20.31
CA PRO A 399 12.92 -1.53 19.59
C PRO A 399 12.05 -1.59 18.32
N VAL A 400 11.94 -2.77 17.70
CA VAL A 400 11.08 -2.97 16.52
C VAL A 400 9.61 -2.90 16.92
N ALA A 401 9.22 -3.54 18.02
CA ALA A 401 7.87 -3.43 18.56
C ALA A 401 7.54 -1.97 18.96
N MET A 402 8.51 -1.25 19.56
CA MET A 402 8.39 0.18 19.87
C MET A 402 8.17 1.03 18.61
N LEU A 403 8.91 0.78 17.54
CA LEU A 403 8.75 1.46 16.25
C LEU A 403 7.33 1.28 15.71
N GLY A 404 6.83 0.04 15.67
CA GLY A 404 5.48 -0.26 15.20
C GLY A 404 4.41 0.38 16.06
N SER A 405 4.52 0.23 17.38
CA SER A 405 3.58 0.86 18.34
C SER A 405 3.60 2.39 18.24
N GLY A 406 4.79 2.99 18.18
CA GLY A 406 4.95 4.44 18.07
C GLY A 406 4.31 5.00 16.81
N ALA A 407 4.56 4.38 15.65
CA ALA A 407 3.96 4.78 14.38
C ALA A 407 2.44 4.65 14.40
N ALA A 408 1.91 3.56 14.94
CA ALA A 408 0.47 3.34 15.05
C ALA A 408 -0.21 4.32 16.03
N LEU A 409 0.44 4.66 17.15
CA LEU A 409 -0.06 5.66 18.10
C LEU A 409 -0.06 7.07 17.49
N VAL A 410 0.99 7.45 16.76
CA VAL A 410 1.01 8.72 16.03
C VAL A 410 -0.13 8.78 15.01
N ALA A 411 -0.36 7.69 14.26
CA ALA A 411 -1.45 7.59 13.32
C ALA A 411 -2.82 7.68 13.99
N MET A 412 -3.00 7.06 15.14
CA MET A 412 -4.21 7.15 15.96
C MET A 412 -4.48 8.60 16.39
N ILE A 413 -3.46 9.29 16.94
CA ILE A 413 -3.58 10.68 17.38
C ILE A 413 -3.95 11.56 16.18
N ALA A 414 -3.30 11.39 15.03
CA ALA A 414 -3.63 12.14 13.82
C ALA A 414 -5.10 11.93 13.41
N ALA A 415 -5.59 10.67 13.41
CA ALA A 415 -6.98 10.38 13.10
C ALA A 415 -7.97 10.99 14.10
N LEU A 416 -7.62 11.01 15.38
CA LEU A 416 -8.46 11.66 16.41
C LEU A 416 -8.60 13.16 16.20
N THR A 417 -7.60 13.84 15.62
CA THR A 417 -7.67 15.27 15.27
C THR A 417 -8.43 15.55 13.97
N MET A 418 -8.74 14.53 13.15
CA MET A 418 -9.54 14.67 11.96
C MET A 418 -11.01 14.92 12.31
N ARG A 419 -11.76 15.44 11.35
CA ARG A 419 -13.21 15.61 11.51
C ARG A 419 -13.92 14.29 11.28
N GLU A 420 -14.93 13.98 12.12
CA GLU A 420 -15.84 12.88 11.84
C GLU A 420 -16.85 13.31 10.79
N THR A 421 -17.01 12.50 9.74
CA THR A 421 -17.71 12.92 8.52
C THR A 421 -18.79 11.93 8.04
N TYR A 422 -19.04 10.85 8.81
CA TYR A 422 -19.91 9.76 8.34
C TYR A 422 -21.37 10.15 8.08
N ARG A 423 -21.85 11.27 8.67
CA ARG A 423 -23.19 11.82 8.45
C ARG A 423 -23.20 13.08 7.59
N VAL A 424 -22.05 13.52 7.10
CA VAL A 424 -21.96 14.72 6.29
C VAL A 424 -22.26 14.38 4.83
N PRO A 425 -23.21 15.07 4.16
CA PRO A 425 -23.45 14.90 2.73
C PRO A 425 -22.20 15.16 1.90
N LEU A 426 -22.09 14.53 0.71
CA LEU A 426 -20.91 14.61 -0.16
C LEU A 426 -20.51 16.06 -0.48
N GLU A 427 -21.49 16.93 -0.71
CA GLU A 427 -21.31 18.36 -1.04
C GLU A 427 -20.80 19.21 0.13
N GLY A 428 -20.97 18.72 1.36
CA GLY A 428 -20.50 19.37 2.59
C GLY A 428 -19.12 18.95 3.05
N LEU A 429 -18.48 17.98 2.36
CA LEU A 429 -17.16 17.48 2.72
C LEU A 429 -16.06 18.53 2.43
N GLY A 430 -15.04 18.57 3.28
CA GLY A 430 -13.91 19.49 3.15
C GLY A 430 -14.22 20.97 3.47
N LYS A 431 -15.47 21.36 3.66
CA LYS A 431 -15.84 22.76 3.99
C LYS A 431 -15.76 22.98 5.51
N PRO A 432 -15.22 24.12 5.99
CA PRO A 432 -15.23 24.47 7.40
C PRO A 432 -16.67 24.64 7.91
N GLU A 433 -16.92 24.35 9.19
CA GLU A 433 -18.27 24.44 9.79
C GLU A 433 -18.93 25.82 9.63
N ARG A 434 -18.12 26.90 9.65
CA ARG A 434 -18.61 28.27 9.45
C ARG A 434 -19.18 28.55 8.05
N ALA A 435 -18.95 27.71 7.07
CA ALA A 435 -19.50 27.84 5.71
C ALA A 435 -20.80 27.06 5.50
N ARG A 436 -21.37 26.46 6.57
CA ARG A 436 -22.58 25.63 6.54
C ARG A 436 -23.79 26.33 7.15
N ALA A 437 -23.59 27.45 7.85
CA ALA A 437 -24.64 28.35 8.34
C ALA A 437 -24.91 29.47 7.33
#